data_2b21d67770171793a54dac01cb7f9f1a
#
_entry.id   2b21d67770171793a54dac01cb7f9f1a
#
_cell.length_a   1.000
_cell.length_b   1.000
_cell.length_c   1.000
_cell.angle_alpha   90.00
_cell.angle_beta   90.00
_cell.angle_gamma   90.00
#
_symmetry.space_group_name_H-M   'P 1'
#
loop_
_entity.id
_entity.type
_entity.pdbx_description
1 polymer ?
#
loop_
_entity_poly.entity_id
_entity_poly.type
_entity_poly.pdbx_seq_one_letter_code
_entity_poly.pdbx_strand_id
1 'polypeptide(L)'
;MFQYHCLNPIAEKGLGLFDEEYKKSEDLQECDAVLVRSAKMHDMELPESVKVIARAGAGVNNIPVKDCAEKGVVVFNTPGANANGVKELVLAGMLLASRDIVGLSLIHI
;
A
#
# COMPACT_ATOMS: atom_id res chain seq x y z
N MET A 1 6.90 23.46 2.23
CA MET A 1 7.39 22.12 1.84
C MET A 1 6.65 21.07 2.63
N PHE A 2 6.07 20.09 1.95
CA PHE A 2 5.34 18.99 2.59
C PHE A 2 6.26 17.79 2.79
N GLN A 3 6.10 17.09 3.90
CA GLN A 3 6.88 15.90 4.20
C GLN A 3 5.98 14.69 4.27
N TYR A 4 6.44 13.56 3.74
CA TYR A 4 5.71 12.29 3.80
C TYR A 4 6.60 11.20 4.37
N HIS A 5 5.98 10.21 4.99
CA HIS A 5 6.67 9.06 5.59
C HIS A 5 6.10 7.77 5.03
N CYS A 6 6.95 6.83 4.68
CA CYS A 6 6.55 5.51 4.17
C CYS A 6 6.69 4.47 5.27
N LEU A 7 5.58 3.86 5.69
CA LEU A 7 5.60 2.77 6.68
C LEU A 7 6.04 1.45 6.06
N ASN A 8 5.85 1.30 4.75
CA ASN A 8 6.29 0.14 3.99
C ASN A 8 7.15 0.61 2.83
N PRO A 9 8.03 -0.24 2.28
CA PRO A 9 8.74 0.10 1.05
C PRO A 9 7.76 0.39 -0.08
N ILE A 10 7.88 1.56 -0.69
CA ILE A 10 7.09 1.98 -1.84
C ILE A 10 8.04 2.15 -3.02
N ALA A 11 7.63 1.71 -4.21
CA ALA A 11 8.48 1.78 -5.39
C ALA A 11 8.93 3.22 -5.69
N GLU A 12 10.22 3.40 -5.91
CA GLU A 12 10.78 4.72 -6.22
C GLU A 12 10.20 5.34 -7.48
N LYS A 13 9.76 4.52 -8.42
CA LYS A 13 9.09 4.96 -9.63
C LYS A 13 7.84 5.80 -9.32
N GLY A 14 7.07 5.36 -8.30
CA GLY A 14 5.92 6.13 -7.84
C GLY A 14 6.33 7.35 -7.04
N LEU A 15 7.29 7.20 -6.13
CA LEU A 15 7.77 8.31 -5.29
C LEU A 15 8.45 9.39 -6.11
N GLY A 16 9.07 9.03 -7.23
CA GLY A 16 9.74 9.96 -8.12
C GLY A 16 8.79 10.91 -8.85
N LEU A 17 7.48 10.67 -8.78
CA LEU A 17 6.47 11.57 -9.33
C LEU A 17 6.24 12.81 -8.46
N PHE A 18 6.68 12.78 -7.21
CA PHE A 18 6.63 13.95 -6.33
C PHE A 18 7.69 14.96 -6.78
N ASP A 19 7.33 16.21 -6.77
CA ASP A 19 8.26 17.29 -7.13
C ASP A 19 9.05 17.78 -5.89
N GLU A 20 9.75 18.90 -6.04
CA GLU A 20 10.60 19.45 -4.98
C GLU A 20 9.84 19.95 -3.76
N GLU A 21 8.53 20.15 -3.86
CA GLU A 21 7.68 20.60 -2.75
C GLU A 21 7.40 19.47 -1.76
N TYR A 22 7.68 18.22 -2.15
CA TYR A 22 7.43 17.04 -1.33
C TYR A 22 8.75 16.37 -0.98
N LYS A 23 8.97 16.14 0.30
CA LYS A 23 10.20 15.52 0.78
C LYS A 23 9.89 14.30 1.64
N LYS A 24 10.62 13.21 1.41
CA LYS A 24 10.50 12.01 2.23
C LYS A 24 11.17 12.23 3.58
N SER A 25 10.45 11.96 4.67
CA SER A 25 10.92 12.06 6.03
C SER A 25 11.06 10.69 6.67
N GLU A 26 12.14 10.45 7.39
CA GLU A 26 12.31 9.24 8.19
C GLU A 26 11.62 9.36 9.54
N ASP A 27 11.21 10.56 9.94
CA ASP A 27 10.56 10.82 11.22
C ASP A 27 9.06 11.02 11.04
N LEU A 28 8.27 10.10 11.61
CA LEU A 28 6.81 10.18 11.57
C LEU A 28 6.27 11.44 12.27
N GLN A 29 6.98 11.92 13.29
CA GLN A 29 6.51 13.06 14.09
C GLN A 29 6.51 14.39 13.34
N GLU A 30 7.26 14.48 12.25
CA GLU A 30 7.40 15.71 11.49
C GLU A 30 6.70 15.68 10.12
N CYS A 31 6.04 14.58 9.77
CA CYS A 31 5.46 14.44 8.45
C CYS A 31 4.02 14.94 8.37
N ASP A 32 3.60 15.35 7.18
CA ASP A 32 2.25 15.79 6.88
C ASP A 32 1.37 14.66 6.33
N ALA A 33 2.00 13.66 5.71
CA ALA A 33 1.31 12.55 5.09
C ALA A 33 2.03 11.23 5.35
N VAL A 34 1.27 10.14 5.36
CA VAL A 34 1.79 8.79 5.55
C VAL A 34 1.39 7.93 4.36
N LEU A 35 2.35 7.24 3.78
CA LEU A 35 2.13 6.26 2.74
C LEU A 35 2.30 4.87 3.34
N VAL A 36 1.33 3.99 3.13
CA VAL A 36 1.30 2.67 3.76
C VAL A 36 0.85 1.63 2.74
N ARG A 37 1.26 0.40 2.94
CA ARG A 37 0.79 -0.76 2.18
C ARG A 37 0.09 -1.76 3.10
N SER A 38 0.85 -2.57 3.78
CA SER A 38 0.33 -3.65 4.62
C SER A 38 0.54 -3.43 6.12
N ALA A 39 1.28 -2.41 6.50
CA ALA A 39 1.53 -2.13 7.92
C ALA A 39 0.24 -1.85 8.67
N LYS A 40 0.11 -2.43 9.87
CA LYS A 40 -1.05 -2.20 10.73
C LYS A 40 -0.88 -0.90 11.48
N MET A 41 -1.88 -0.04 11.40
CA MET A 41 -1.84 1.28 12.01
C MET A 41 -2.76 1.42 13.23
N HIS A 42 -3.46 0.36 13.63
CA HIS A 42 -4.44 0.44 14.72
C HIS A 42 -3.81 0.75 16.09
N ASP A 43 -2.58 0.30 16.31
CA ASP A 43 -1.86 0.52 17.56
C ASP A 43 -0.89 1.71 17.51
N MET A 44 -0.92 2.47 16.43
CA MET A 44 -0.04 3.62 16.24
C MET A 44 -0.73 4.91 16.67
N GLU A 45 0.02 5.75 17.39
CA GLU A 45 -0.42 7.11 17.66
C GLU A 45 0.10 8.01 16.54
N LEU A 46 -0.82 8.65 15.84
CA LEU A 46 -0.44 9.56 14.77
C LEU A 46 -0.16 10.95 15.35
N PRO A 47 0.94 11.61 14.94
CA PRO A 47 1.18 12.99 15.36
C PRO A 47 0.14 13.93 14.77
N GLU A 48 -0.09 15.05 15.43
CA GLU A 48 -1.07 16.05 14.98
C GLU A 48 -0.74 16.65 13.62
N SER A 49 0.53 16.58 13.22
CA SER A 49 0.98 17.10 11.92
C SER A 49 0.46 16.28 10.74
N VAL A 50 0.15 15.00 10.95
CA VAL A 50 -0.36 14.13 9.87
C VAL A 50 -1.78 14.51 9.50
N LYS A 51 -2.00 14.84 8.24
CA LYS A 51 -3.31 15.22 7.70
C LYS A 51 -3.87 14.22 6.72
N VAL A 52 -3.01 13.39 6.12
CA VAL A 52 -3.40 12.47 5.05
C VAL A 52 -2.71 11.13 5.23
N ILE A 53 -3.45 10.05 5.03
CA ILE A 53 -2.93 8.70 4.93
C ILE A 53 -3.35 8.16 3.58
N ALA A 54 -2.39 7.68 2.80
CA ALA A 54 -2.65 7.06 1.51
C ALA A 54 -2.15 5.62 1.51
N ARG A 55 -3.01 4.69 1.17
CA ARG A 55 -2.65 3.29 1.08
C ARG A 55 -2.39 2.89 -0.37
N ALA A 56 -1.26 2.26 -0.61
CA ALA A 56 -0.94 1.63 -1.89
C ALA A 56 -1.60 0.25 -1.93
N GLY A 57 -2.93 0.23 -2.05
CA GLY A 57 -3.74 -0.98 -2.04
C GLY A 57 -5.21 -0.64 -1.91
N ALA A 58 -6.09 -1.63 -2.11
CA ALA A 58 -7.53 -1.42 -2.15
C ALA A 58 -8.20 -1.40 -0.78
N GLY A 59 -7.84 -2.32 0.11
CA GLY A 59 -8.47 -2.41 1.42
C GLY A 59 -7.93 -1.39 2.41
N VAL A 60 -8.71 -1.07 3.44
CA VAL A 60 -8.31 -0.12 4.49
C VAL A 60 -8.45 -0.70 5.90
N ASN A 61 -8.57 -2.02 5.99
CA ASN A 61 -8.77 -2.70 7.28
C ASN A 61 -7.56 -2.61 8.21
N ASN A 62 -6.38 -2.26 7.70
CA ASN A 62 -5.17 -2.03 8.49
C ASN A 62 -5.04 -0.59 8.97
N ILE A 63 -5.98 0.29 8.63
CA ILE A 63 -5.97 1.70 9.00
C ILE A 63 -7.19 2.00 9.89
N PRO A 64 -7.02 2.70 11.03
CA PRO A 64 -8.16 3.07 11.88
C PRO A 64 -8.94 4.25 11.26
N VAL A 65 -9.69 3.97 10.20
CA VAL A 65 -10.38 5.00 9.40
C VAL A 65 -11.30 5.86 10.27
N LYS A 66 -12.01 5.23 11.20
CA LYS A 66 -12.97 5.93 12.06
C LYS A 66 -12.27 6.93 12.99
N ASP A 67 -11.18 6.50 13.62
CA ASP A 67 -10.39 7.37 14.49
C ASP A 67 -9.71 8.48 13.69
N CYS A 68 -9.27 8.18 12.47
CA CYS A 68 -8.69 9.18 11.58
C CYS A 68 -9.69 10.25 11.22
N ALA A 69 -10.93 9.87 10.93
CA ALA A 69 -12.00 10.82 10.62
C ALA A 69 -12.27 11.77 11.79
N GLU A 70 -12.28 11.25 13.01
CA GLU A 70 -12.47 12.05 14.21
C GLU A 70 -11.35 13.06 14.44
N LYS A 71 -10.13 12.73 14.02
CA LYS A 71 -8.96 13.59 14.15
C LYS A 71 -8.75 14.52 12.95
N GLY A 72 -9.63 14.44 11.95
CA GLY A 72 -9.52 15.25 10.74
C GLY A 72 -8.46 14.75 9.76
N VAL A 73 -8.08 13.48 9.83
CA VAL A 73 -7.12 12.85 8.92
C VAL A 73 -7.88 12.20 7.77
N VAL A 74 -7.54 12.56 6.53
CA VAL A 74 -8.15 11.99 5.33
C VAL A 74 -7.42 10.71 4.94
N VAL A 75 -8.17 9.65 4.66
CA VAL A 75 -7.62 8.36 4.25
C VAL A 75 -7.99 8.09 2.79
N PHE A 76 -6.98 7.83 1.97
CA PHE A 76 -7.16 7.44 0.57
C PHE A 76 -6.67 6.01 0.35
N ASN A 77 -7.24 5.35 -0.63
CA ASN A 77 -6.80 4.04 -1.10
C ASN A 77 -6.65 4.06 -2.63
N THR A 78 -6.16 2.95 -3.19
CA THR A 78 -5.97 2.83 -4.64
C THR A 78 -6.73 1.60 -5.15
N PRO A 79 -8.07 1.66 -5.20
CA PRO A 79 -8.87 0.52 -5.62
C PRO A 79 -8.68 0.21 -7.11
N GLY A 80 -8.55 -1.06 -7.44
CA GLY A 80 -8.46 -1.51 -8.82
C GLY A 80 -7.08 -1.44 -9.46
N ALA A 81 -6.10 -0.84 -8.81
CA ALA A 81 -4.77 -0.65 -9.42
C ALA A 81 -4.09 -1.97 -9.79
N ASN A 82 -4.27 -3.01 -8.97
CA ASN A 82 -3.69 -4.34 -9.21
C ASN A 82 -4.72 -5.42 -9.56
N ALA A 83 -5.96 -5.03 -9.79
CA ALA A 83 -7.07 -5.99 -9.99
C ALA A 83 -6.83 -6.92 -11.17
N ASN A 84 -6.34 -6.39 -12.29
CA ASN A 84 -6.08 -7.20 -13.48
C ASN A 84 -4.95 -8.21 -13.25
N GLY A 85 -3.88 -7.80 -12.57
CA GLY A 85 -2.77 -8.71 -12.24
C GLY A 85 -3.22 -9.84 -11.33
N VAL A 86 -4.06 -9.55 -10.33
CA VAL A 86 -4.63 -10.56 -9.44
C VAL A 86 -5.52 -11.52 -10.23
N LYS A 87 -6.35 -11.01 -11.12
CA LYS A 87 -7.20 -11.83 -11.98
C LYS A 87 -6.37 -12.81 -12.82
N GLU A 88 -5.32 -12.32 -13.46
CA GLU A 88 -4.45 -13.16 -14.28
C GLU A 88 -3.76 -14.25 -13.47
N LEU A 89 -3.31 -13.92 -12.27
CA LEU A 89 -2.66 -14.88 -11.39
C LEU A 89 -3.64 -15.98 -10.95
N VAL A 90 -4.88 -15.62 -10.63
CA VAL A 90 -5.93 -16.57 -10.27
C VAL A 90 -6.21 -17.52 -11.43
N LEU A 91 -6.34 -16.99 -12.65
CA LEU A 91 -6.57 -17.81 -13.84
C LEU A 91 -5.39 -18.75 -14.09
N ALA A 92 -4.16 -18.27 -13.95
CA ALA A 92 -2.96 -19.10 -14.09
C ALA A 92 -2.96 -20.22 -13.06
N GLY A 93 -3.31 -19.93 -11.80
CA GLY A 93 -3.39 -20.92 -10.74
C GLY A 93 -4.44 -21.99 -11.02
N MET A 94 -5.59 -21.60 -11.54
CA MET A 94 -6.64 -22.55 -11.92
C MET A 94 -6.20 -23.49 -13.04
N LEU A 95 -5.52 -22.97 -14.04
CA LEU A 95 -4.99 -23.78 -15.15
C LEU A 95 -3.87 -24.72 -14.68
N LEU A 96 -2.97 -24.25 -13.84
CA LEU A 96 -1.91 -25.05 -13.26
C LEU A 96 -2.47 -26.21 -12.44
N ALA A 97 -3.50 -25.96 -11.64
CA ALA A 97 -4.14 -26.97 -10.79
C ALA A 97 -4.90 -28.00 -11.61
N SER A 98 -5.67 -27.56 -12.62
CA SER A 98 -6.52 -28.46 -13.41
C SER A 98 -5.73 -29.35 -14.35
N ARG A 99 -4.54 -28.92 -14.80
CA ARG A 99 -3.71 -29.65 -15.76
C ARG A 99 -2.47 -30.26 -15.14
N ASP A 100 -2.23 -30.05 -13.85
CA ASP A 100 -1.01 -30.51 -13.17
C ASP A 100 0.27 -30.19 -13.95
N ILE A 101 0.36 -28.96 -14.45
CA ILE A 101 1.46 -28.52 -15.30
C ILE A 101 2.80 -28.66 -14.60
N VAL A 102 2.86 -28.30 -13.31
CA VAL A 102 4.09 -28.41 -12.52
C VAL A 102 4.54 -29.85 -12.38
N GLY A 103 3.61 -30.77 -12.08
CA GLY A 103 3.89 -32.21 -12.00
C GLY A 103 4.38 -32.78 -13.33
N LEU A 104 3.70 -32.43 -14.42
CA LEU A 104 4.10 -32.87 -15.75
C LEU A 104 5.48 -32.34 -16.14
N SER A 105 5.79 -31.11 -15.79
CA SER A 105 7.09 -30.50 -16.04
C SER A 105 8.21 -31.28 -15.34
N LEU A 106 7.99 -31.70 -14.11
CA LEU A 106 8.97 -32.50 -13.34
C LEU A 106 9.21 -33.88 -13.95
N ILE A 107 8.17 -34.48 -14.55
CA ILE A 107 8.30 -35.79 -15.20
C ILE A 107 9.18 -35.71 -16.46
N HIS A 108 9.15 -34.60 -17.17
CA HIS A 108 9.84 -34.41 -18.43
C HIS A 108 11.25 -33.79 -18.29
N ILE A 109 11.68 -33.51 -17.08
CA ILE A 109 13.02 -33.06 -16.76
C ILE A 109 13.91 -34.30 -16.55
#